data_5511b0a025fd04b635f4326aa325ebfb
#
_entry.id   5511b0a025fd04b635f4326aa325ebfb
#
_cell.length_a   1.000
_cell.length_b   1.000
_cell.length_c   1.000
_cell.angle_alpha   90.00
_cell.angle_beta   90.00
_cell.angle_gamma   90.00
#
_symmetry.space_group_name_H-M   'P 1'
#
loop_
_entity.id
_entity.type
_entity.pdbx_description
1 polymer ?
#
loop_
_entity_poly.entity_id
_entity_poly.type
_entity_poly.pdbx_seq_one_letter_code
_entity_poly.pdbx_strand_id
1 'polypeptide(L)'
;MKILNALIIGTAAAALLAAADARAEWPEKPIQFIIPFGAGGGADIEGRLIAKAMSAILGQPVVPINKPGGGGAITYTFVKNSKPDGYTVAWNSTSILTTTNIGNVPFEYTALDHIGQVAQQPVPFVVRKDARWNTLKEFMDECKAKPNTLKVAFAGFGSATHVAGVAMTQLSGCKAIMLPVKGPDRRKMILSGETDAAVDIFFVPLKFVKAGKMKFLAISSGKRDPATPDVPTAKELGLDMEFDLFRGLSVAKGTPQAIKDKLESAMIKAANSKAFAGRMKKLKLTLAPMGQAAFKAKLAKANANIVAIMKNAGIYRSKMKK
;
A
#
# COMPACT_ATOMS: atom_id res chain seq x y z
N MET A 1 -47.17 -41.33 33.99
CA MET A 1 -47.04 -40.90 32.60
C MET A 1 -46.81 -39.39 32.39
N LYS A 2 -47.48 -38.49 33.10
CA LYS A 2 -47.32 -37.01 32.91
C LYS A 2 -45.95 -36.42 33.33
N ILE A 3 -45.29 -37.01 34.34
CA ILE A 3 -43.98 -36.53 34.83
C ILE A 3 -42.82 -36.97 33.85
N LEU A 4 -42.94 -38.14 33.22
CA LEU A 4 -41.94 -38.66 32.31
C LEU A 4 -41.89 -37.84 30.98
N ASN A 5 -43.06 -37.38 30.52
CA ASN A 5 -43.16 -36.54 29.34
C ASN A 5 -42.59 -35.10 29.56
N ALA A 6 -42.73 -34.58 30.76
CA ALA A 6 -42.15 -33.24 31.09
C ALA A 6 -40.62 -33.26 31.14
N LEU A 7 -40.01 -34.39 31.56
CA LEU A 7 -38.54 -34.52 31.58
C LEU A 7 -37.95 -34.65 30.19
N ILE A 8 -38.62 -35.34 29.28
CA ILE A 8 -38.16 -35.52 27.85
C ILE A 8 -38.26 -34.21 27.09
N ILE A 9 -39.28 -33.40 27.32
CA ILE A 9 -39.44 -32.08 26.69
C ILE A 9 -38.37 -31.09 27.19
N GLY A 10 -38.03 -31.12 28.48
CA GLY A 10 -37.00 -30.25 29.08
C GLY A 10 -35.59 -30.57 28.52
N THR A 11 -35.25 -31.83 28.35
CA THR A 11 -33.94 -32.22 27.77
C THR A 11 -33.84 -31.93 26.27
N ALA A 12 -34.92 -32.07 25.50
CA ALA A 12 -34.94 -31.70 24.10
C ALA A 12 -34.81 -30.17 23.87
N ALA A 13 -35.44 -29.35 24.73
CA ALA A 13 -35.33 -27.89 24.67
C ALA A 13 -33.91 -27.40 25.07
N ALA A 14 -33.28 -28.04 26.06
CA ALA A 14 -31.90 -27.75 26.44
C ALA A 14 -30.88 -28.14 25.35
N ALA A 15 -31.10 -29.25 24.64
CA ALA A 15 -30.28 -29.69 23.52
C ALA A 15 -30.40 -28.76 22.29
N LEU A 16 -31.60 -28.23 22.03
CA LEU A 16 -31.82 -27.24 20.96
C LEU A 16 -31.19 -25.87 21.27
N LEU A 17 -31.14 -25.44 22.54
CA LEU A 17 -30.45 -24.24 22.96
C LEU A 17 -28.92 -24.40 22.90
N ALA A 18 -28.37 -25.58 23.17
CA ALA A 18 -26.94 -25.86 23.03
C ALA A 18 -26.47 -25.97 21.58
N ALA A 19 -27.37 -26.31 20.65
CA ALA A 19 -27.06 -26.38 19.22
C ALA A 19 -27.05 -24.98 18.52
N ALA A 20 -27.56 -23.94 19.16
CA ALA A 20 -27.68 -22.62 18.59
C ALA A 20 -26.34 -21.85 18.55
N ASP A 21 -25.30 -22.28 19.29
CA ASP A 21 -24.01 -21.59 19.36
C ASP A 21 -22.87 -22.23 18.51
N ALA A 22 -23.17 -23.30 17.75
CA ALA A 22 -22.21 -23.84 16.78
C ALA A 22 -22.23 -23.02 15.46
N ARG A 23 -22.20 -21.67 15.56
CA ARG A 23 -21.82 -20.86 14.41
C ARG A 23 -20.38 -21.20 14.06
N ALA A 24 -20.21 -21.84 12.92
CA ALA A 24 -18.87 -22.13 12.43
C ALA A 24 -18.01 -20.87 12.49
N GLU A 25 -16.84 -21.03 13.09
CA GLU A 25 -16.00 -19.88 13.45
C GLU A 25 -15.38 -19.26 12.19
N TRP A 26 -15.72 -18.01 11.88
CA TRP A 26 -15.09 -17.31 10.76
C TRP A 26 -13.55 -17.41 10.81
N PRO A 27 -12.83 -17.69 9.69
CA PRO A 27 -13.31 -17.94 8.34
C PRO A 27 -13.58 -19.41 8.06
N GLU A 28 -14.70 -19.71 7.37
CA GLU A 28 -15.09 -21.06 6.93
C GLU A 28 -14.72 -21.36 5.48
N LYS A 29 -14.33 -20.35 4.72
CA LYS A 29 -14.02 -20.40 3.28
C LYS A 29 -12.86 -19.50 2.92
N PRO A 30 -12.29 -19.64 1.71
CA PRO A 30 -11.20 -18.81 1.26
C PRO A 30 -11.52 -17.29 1.28
N ILE A 31 -10.52 -16.49 1.68
CA ILE A 31 -10.59 -15.03 1.74
C ILE A 31 -9.95 -14.46 0.48
N GLN A 32 -10.66 -13.59 -0.23
CA GLN A 32 -10.13 -12.85 -1.37
C GLN A 32 -9.21 -11.72 -0.87
N PHE A 33 -7.96 -11.73 -1.30
CA PHE A 33 -6.95 -10.75 -0.92
C PHE A 33 -6.62 -9.86 -2.12
N ILE A 34 -7.24 -8.68 -2.18
CA ILE A 34 -7.26 -7.83 -3.36
C ILE A 34 -6.06 -6.92 -3.38
N ILE A 35 -5.21 -7.07 -4.40
CA ILE A 35 -3.97 -6.31 -4.60
C ILE A 35 -4.21 -5.20 -5.63
N PRO A 36 -3.97 -3.90 -5.29
CA PRO A 36 -4.34 -2.76 -6.13
C PRO A 36 -3.40 -2.50 -7.31
N PHE A 37 -2.40 -3.33 -7.52
CA PHE A 37 -1.39 -3.15 -8.57
C PHE A 37 -1.13 -4.45 -9.31
N GLY A 38 -0.49 -4.34 -10.49
CA GLY A 38 -0.21 -5.48 -11.37
C GLY A 38 0.75 -6.51 -10.77
N ALA A 39 0.64 -7.74 -11.27
CA ALA A 39 1.48 -8.87 -10.89
C ALA A 39 2.98 -8.56 -11.12
N GLY A 40 3.86 -9.13 -10.29
CA GLY A 40 5.31 -8.93 -10.32
C GLY A 40 5.78 -7.55 -9.86
N GLY A 41 4.87 -6.65 -9.50
CA GLY A 41 5.17 -5.40 -8.82
C GLY A 41 5.44 -5.59 -7.34
N GLY A 42 5.99 -4.55 -6.67
CA GLY A 42 6.31 -4.65 -5.24
C GLY A 42 5.09 -4.96 -4.36
N ALA A 43 3.93 -4.36 -4.65
CA ALA A 43 2.70 -4.66 -3.91
C ALA A 43 2.26 -6.12 -4.04
N ASP A 44 2.45 -6.72 -5.21
CA ASP A 44 2.12 -8.12 -5.47
C ASP A 44 3.09 -9.06 -4.71
N ILE A 45 4.39 -8.78 -4.75
CA ILE A 45 5.41 -9.55 -4.03
C ILE A 45 5.13 -9.53 -2.52
N GLU A 46 4.95 -8.35 -1.93
CA GLU A 46 4.65 -8.18 -0.50
C GLU A 46 3.31 -8.83 -0.13
N GLY A 47 2.27 -8.58 -0.94
CA GLY A 47 0.92 -9.08 -0.69
C GLY A 47 0.83 -10.62 -0.70
N ARG A 48 1.51 -11.28 -1.64
CA ARG A 48 1.56 -12.76 -1.68
C ARG A 48 2.30 -13.36 -0.50
N LEU A 49 3.34 -12.70 -0.01
CA LEU A 49 4.09 -13.16 1.17
C LEU A 49 3.24 -13.09 2.44
N ILE A 50 2.54 -11.97 2.69
CA ILE A 50 1.69 -11.83 3.88
C ILE A 50 0.44 -12.70 3.78
N ALA A 51 -0.19 -12.81 2.60
CA ALA A 51 -1.34 -13.68 2.38
C ALA A 51 -1.02 -15.15 2.68
N LYS A 52 0.15 -15.64 2.23
CA LYS A 52 0.63 -16.98 2.57
C LYS A 52 0.80 -17.19 4.08
N ALA A 53 1.38 -16.21 4.78
CA ALA A 53 1.57 -16.29 6.22
C ALA A 53 0.23 -16.22 6.98
N MET A 54 -0.70 -15.38 6.53
CA MET A 54 -2.04 -15.30 7.12
C MET A 54 -2.87 -16.57 6.88
N SER A 55 -2.74 -17.20 5.70
CA SER A 55 -3.41 -18.48 5.42
C SER A 55 -3.07 -19.56 6.44
N ALA A 56 -1.80 -19.67 6.82
CA ALA A 56 -1.35 -20.64 7.82
C ALA A 56 -1.90 -20.37 9.23
N ILE A 57 -2.19 -19.10 9.55
CA ILE A 57 -2.71 -18.70 10.86
C ILE A 57 -4.23 -18.81 10.93
N LEU A 58 -4.91 -18.47 9.83
CA LEU A 58 -6.37 -18.48 9.76
C LEU A 58 -6.97 -19.87 9.45
N GLY A 59 -6.13 -20.83 9.05
CA GLY A 59 -6.59 -22.18 8.66
C GLY A 59 -7.39 -22.22 7.35
N GLN A 60 -7.50 -21.07 6.65
CA GLN A 60 -8.19 -20.95 5.37
C GLN A 60 -7.32 -20.24 4.33
N PRO A 61 -7.46 -20.57 3.05
CA PRO A 61 -6.70 -19.89 1.99
C PRO A 61 -6.98 -18.37 1.95
N VAL A 62 -5.93 -17.57 2.01
CA VAL A 62 -5.98 -16.13 1.70
C VAL A 62 -5.45 -15.98 0.28
N VAL A 63 -6.34 -15.74 -0.68
CA VAL A 63 -6.09 -15.86 -2.13
C VAL A 63 -5.77 -14.50 -2.74
N PRO A 64 -4.51 -14.23 -3.17
CA PRO A 64 -4.13 -12.96 -3.79
C PRO A 64 -4.73 -12.80 -5.19
N ILE A 65 -5.46 -11.70 -5.40
CA ILE A 65 -6.10 -11.33 -6.68
C ILE A 65 -5.68 -9.91 -7.04
N ASN A 66 -5.04 -9.73 -8.19
CA ASN A 66 -4.67 -8.41 -8.67
C ASN A 66 -5.86 -7.71 -9.36
N LYS A 67 -6.24 -6.51 -8.87
CA LYS A 67 -7.26 -5.64 -9.48
C LYS A 67 -6.66 -4.23 -9.69
N PRO A 68 -5.74 -4.06 -10.65
CA PRO A 68 -5.04 -2.79 -10.86
C PRO A 68 -5.93 -1.76 -11.57
N GLY A 69 -5.62 -0.47 -11.35
CA GLY A 69 -6.18 0.66 -12.08
C GLY A 69 -6.43 1.88 -11.20
N GLY A 70 -6.30 3.08 -11.80
CA GLY A 70 -6.53 4.37 -11.12
C GLY A 70 -5.73 4.58 -9.84
N GLY A 71 -4.46 4.11 -9.75
CA GLY A 71 -3.67 4.23 -8.54
C GLY A 71 -4.20 3.41 -7.34
N GLY A 72 -5.06 2.43 -7.58
CA GLY A 72 -5.75 1.61 -6.58
C GLY A 72 -7.27 1.84 -6.53
N ALA A 73 -7.79 2.82 -7.27
CA ALA A 73 -9.22 3.17 -7.27
C ALA A 73 -10.13 1.96 -7.53
N ILE A 74 -9.78 1.10 -8.50
CA ILE A 74 -10.56 -0.11 -8.83
C ILE A 74 -10.62 -1.05 -7.62
N THR A 75 -9.50 -1.34 -6.98
CA THR A 75 -9.45 -2.20 -5.78
C THR A 75 -10.27 -1.60 -4.63
N TYR A 76 -10.09 -0.32 -4.32
CA TYR A 76 -10.76 0.31 -3.18
C TYR A 76 -12.26 0.43 -3.38
N THR A 77 -12.72 0.71 -4.60
CA THR A 77 -14.15 0.68 -4.96
C THR A 77 -14.72 -0.72 -4.86
N PHE A 78 -13.99 -1.74 -5.34
CA PHE A 78 -14.42 -3.13 -5.26
C PHE A 78 -14.60 -3.58 -3.81
N VAL A 79 -13.61 -3.33 -2.94
CA VAL A 79 -13.68 -3.72 -1.52
C VAL A 79 -14.74 -2.91 -0.77
N LYS A 80 -14.87 -1.60 -1.06
CA LYS A 80 -15.94 -0.77 -0.46
C LYS A 80 -17.33 -1.31 -0.73
N ASN A 81 -17.56 -1.83 -1.93
CA ASN A 81 -18.86 -2.34 -2.39
C ASN A 81 -19.05 -3.84 -2.11
N SER A 82 -18.06 -4.52 -1.52
CA SER A 82 -18.20 -5.93 -1.13
C SER A 82 -19.05 -6.08 0.15
N LYS A 83 -19.51 -7.32 0.41
CA LYS A 83 -20.21 -7.63 1.66
C LYS A 83 -19.28 -7.36 2.85
N PRO A 84 -19.77 -6.79 3.95
CA PRO A 84 -18.99 -6.53 5.16
C PRO A 84 -18.85 -7.80 6.03
N ASP A 85 -18.46 -8.93 5.42
CA ASP A 85 -18.34 -10.25 6.02
C ASP A 85 -16.88 -10.72 6.22
N GLY A 86 -15.91 -9.85 5.90
CA GLY A 86 -14.48 -10.12 6.07
C GLY A 86 -13.85 -11.04 5.00
N TYR A 87 -14.61 -11.54 4.03
CA TYR A 87 -14.08 -12.41 2.96
C TYR A 87 -13.49 -11.66 1.78
N THR A 88 -13.55 -10.33 1.77
CA THR A 88 -12.89 -9.48 0.78
C THR A 88 -12.00 -8.47 1.50
N VAL A 89 -10.68 -8.64 1.40
CA VAL A 89 -9.68 -7.84 2.10
C VAL A 89 -8.83 -7.09 1.07
N ALA A 90 -8.68 -5.79 1.22
CA ALA A 90 -7.72 -5.00 0.43
C ALA A 90 -6.32 -5.10 1.01
N TRP A 91 -5.32 -5.40 0.19
CA TRP A 91 -3.91 -5.11 0.47
C TRP A 91 -3.67 -3.62 0.30
N ASN A 92 -3.92 -2.89 1.35
CA ASN A 92 -3.93 -1.44 1.36
C ASN A 92 -2.51 -0.83 1.34
N SER A 93 -2.41 0.43 0.96
CA SER A 93 -1.18 1.21 1.02
C SER A 93 -1.50 2.70 1.14
N THR A 94 -0.46 3.53 1.27
CA THR A 94 -0.58 4.99 1.18
C THR A 94 -1.39 5.46 -0.03
N SER A 95 -1.49 4.60 -1.07
CA SER A 95 -2.32 4.91 -2.25
C SER A 95 -3.81 5.07 -1.95
N ILE A 96 -4.34 4.55 -0.84
CA ILE A 96 -5.73 4.85 -0.45
C ILE A 96 -5.90 6.35 -0.15
N LEU A 97 -4.91 6.97 0.51
CA LEU A 97 -4.92 8.39 0.81
C LEU A 97 -4.71 9.24 -0.45
N THR A 98 -3.73 8.85 -1.28
CA THR A 98 -3.39 9.63 -2.47
C THR A 98 -4.45 9.53 -3.57
N THR A 99 -5.06 8.35 -3.76
CA THR A 99 -6.07 8.13 -4.81
C THR A 99 -7.43 8.76 -4.46
N THR A 100 -7.80 8.78 -3.17
CA THR A 100 -9.01 9.49 -2.72
C THR A 100 -8.82 11.01 -2.80
N ASN A 101 -7.68 11.52 -2.36
CA ASN A 101 -7.41 12.96 -2.35
C ASN A 101 -7.17 13.57 -3.74
N ILE A 102 -6.72 12.80 -4.73
CA ILE A 102 -6.63 13.29 -6.11
C ILE A 102 -7.99 13.31 -6.81
N GLY A 103 -8.98 12.59 -6.27
CA GLY A 103 -10.33 12.50 -6.81
C GLY A 103 -10.55 11.38 -7.83
N ASN A 104 -9.76 10.30 -7.76
CA ASN A 104 -9.97 9.10 -8.61
C ASN A 104 -11.21 8.30 -8.20
N VAL A 105 -11.73 8.52 -7.00
CA VAL A 105 -12.94 7.90 -6.45
C VAL A 105 -13.80 8.96 -5.75
N PRO A 106 -15.14 8.81 -5.71
CA PRO A 106 -16.06 9.77 -5.09
C PRO A 106 -16.25 9.55 -3.59
N PHE A 107 -15.25 8.99 -2.90
CA PHE A 107 -15.30 8.71 -1.47
C PHE A 107 -13.94 8.95 -0.81
N GLU A 108 -13.95 9.17 0.50
CA GLU A 108 -12.76 9.37 1.32
C GLU A 108 -12.18 8.03 1.79
N TYR A 109 -10.92 8.01 2.24
CA TYR A 109 -10.27 6.80 2.75
C TYR A 109 -11.06 6.15 3.91
N THR A 110 -11.82 6.93 4.68
CA THR A 110 -12.68 6.48 5.79
C THR A 110 -13.90 5.67 5.37
N ALA A 111 -14.13 5.51 4.06
CA ALA A 111 -15.18 4.63 3.53
C ALA A 111 -14.85 3.13 3.65
N LEU A 112 -13.66 2.78 4.12
CA LEU A 112 -13.23 1.44 4.47
C LEU A 112 -12.93 1.34 5.97
N ASP A 113 -13.08 0.15 6.55
CA ASP A 113 -12.54 -0.17 7.87
C ASP A 113 -11.09 -0.65 7.72
N HIS A 114 -10.18 0.00 8.43
CA HIS A 114 -8.75 -0.27 8.38
C HIS A 114 -8.34 -1.20 9.51
N ILE A 115 -7.76 -2.35 9.17
CA ILE A 115 -7.41 -3.43 10.11
C ILE A 115 -6.05 -3.19 10.77
N GLY A 116 -5.09 -2.66 10.00
CA GLY A 116 -3.77 -2.40 10.55
C GLY A 116 -2.70 -2.25 9.47
N GLN A 117 -1.50 -1.92 9.92
CA GLN A 117 -0.29 -1.81 9.11
C GLN A 117 0.60 -3.03 9.30
N VAL A 118 1.32 -3.41 8.26
CA VAL A 118 2.33 -4.49 8.24
C VAL A 118 3.74 -3.93 8.13
N ALA A 119 3.95 -3.01 7.19
CA ALA A 119 5.27 -2.49 6.84
C ALA A 119 5.19 -1.05 6.34
N GLN A 120 6.35 -0.39 6.29
CA GLN A 120 6.51 0.91 5.63
C GLN A 120 7.86 1.00 4.94
N GLN A 121 7.98 1.87 3.95
CA GLN A 121 9.20 2.09 3.19
C GLN A 121 9.20 3.47 2.52
N PRO A 122 10.37 4.06 2.25
CA PRO A 122 10.43 5.28 1.46
C PRO A 122 10.05 5.04 0.00
N VAL A 123 9.81 6.13 -0.72
CA VAL A 123 9.57 6.13 -2.16
C VAL A 123 10.76 6.83 -2.83
N PRO A 124 11.65 6.09 -3.53
CA PRO A 124 12.83 6.66 -4.16
C PRO A 124 12.54 7.29 -5.52
N PHE A 125 13.28 8.35 -5.82
CA PHE A 125 13.49 8.86 -7.17
C PHE A 125 14.71 8.17 -7.77
N VAL A 126 14.53 7.45 -8.86
CA VAL A 126 15.50 6.47 -9.40
C VAL A 126 15.90 6.87 -10.81
N VAL A 127 17.19 6.79 -11.10
CA VAL A 127 17.73 6.90 -12.47
C VAL A 127 18.66 5.72 -12.80
N ARG A 128 19.00 5.54 -14.06
CA ARG A 128 20.04 4.58 -14.49
C ARG A 128 21.40 4.97 -13.89
N LYS A 129 22.28 4.01 -13.63
CA LYS A 129 23.59 4.29 -12.98
C LYS A 129 24.46 5.25 -13.78
N ASP A 130 24.47 5.11 -15.10
CA ASP A 130 25.24 5.93 -16.04
C ASP A 130 24.48 7.18 -16.51
N ALA A 131 23.29 7.47 -15.95
CA ALA A 131 22.61 8.73 -16.21
C ALA A 131 23.48 9.92 -15.77
N ARG A 132 23.44 10.99 -16.57
CA ARG A 132 24.25 12.21 -16.38
C ARG A 132 24.01 12.94 -15.06
N TRP A 133 22.88 12.68 -14.39
CA TRP A 133 22.56 13.29 -13.10
C TRP A 133 23.07 12.45 -11.93
N ASN A 134 23.81 13.05 -11.02
CA ASN A 134 24.27 12.43 -9.77
C ASN A 134 23.45 12.86 -8.55
N THR A 135 22.75 13.97 -8.67
CA THR A 135 21.88 14.54 -7.63
C THR A 135 20.47 14.80 -8.16
N LEU A 136 19.49 14.88 -7.25
CA LEU A 136 18.13 15.30 -7.61
C LEU A 136 18.14 16.73 -8.17
N LYS A 137 18.98 17.61 -7.60
CA LYS A 137 19.12 18.99 -8.05
C LYS A 137 19.52 19.08 -9.52
N GLU A 138 20.53 18.33 -9.95
CA GLU A 138 20.97 18.31 -11.36
C GLU A 138 19.83 17.89 -12.31
N PHE A 139 19.05 16.84 -11.92
CA PHE A 139 17.89 16.41 -12.69
C PHE A 139 16.83 17.52 -12.78
N MET A 140 16.52 18.16 -11.64
CA MET A 140 15.49 19.22 -11.58
C MET A 140 15.91 20.49 -12.32
N ASP A 141 17.19 20.84 -12.30
CA ASP A 141 17.71 22.02 -13.01
C ASP A 141 17.63 21.83 -14.53
N GLU A 142 18.02 20.66 -15.04
CA GLU A 142 17.83 20.36 -16.46
C GLU A 142 16.35 20.31 -16.85
N CYS A 143 15.51 19.73 -16.00
CA CYS A 143 14.07 19.66 -16.24
C CYS A 143 13.42 21.06 -16.30
N LYS A 144 13.91 22.01 -15.49
CA LYS A 144 13.46 23.42 -15.53
C LYS A 144 13.93 24.12 -16.80
N ALA A 145 15.18 23.89 -17.19
CA ALA A 145 15.74 24.48 -18.40
C ALA A 145 15.08 23.93 -19.68
N LYS A 146 14.63 22.68 -19.65
CA LYS A 146 13.99 21.99 -20.78
C LYS A 146 12.64 21.40 -20.36
N PRO A 147 11.61 22.20 -20.17
CA PRO A 147 10.30 21.71 -19.72
C PRO A 147 9.68 20.73 -20.71
N ASN A 148 8.97 19.72 -20.19
CA ASN A 148 8.30 18.68 -20.95
C ASN A 148 9.24 17.84 -21.87
N THR A 149 10.49 17.65 -21.48
CA THR A 149 11.44 16.79 -22.19
C THR A 149 11.78 15.53 -21.39
N LEU A 150 12.01 15.65 -20.10
CA LEU A 150 12.38 14.52 -19.25
C LEU A 150 11.16 13.68 -18.85
N LYS A 151 11.30 12.35 -18.95
CA LYS A 151 10.25 11.37 -18.71
C LYS A 151 10.44 10.70 -17.36
N VAL A 152 9.42 10.78 -16.48
CA VAL A 152 9.42 10.16 -15.15
C VAL A 152 8.31 9.11 -15.05
N ALA A 153 8.67 7.85 -14.90
CA ALA A 153 7.73 6.74 -14.79
C ALA A 153 7.26 6.50 -13.35
N PHE A 154 5.99 6.12 -13.16
CA PHE A 154 5.36 5.80 -11.87
C PHE A 154 4.30 4.72 -12.00
N ALA A 155 3.71 4.21 -10.88
CA ALA A 155 2.84 3.02 -10.90
C ALA A 155 1.43 3.24 -11.47
N GLY A 156 0.93 4.47 -11.50
CA GLY A 156 -0.41 4.81 -11.98
C GLY A 156 -0.92 6.10 -11.35
N PHE A 157 -1.75 6.84 -12.07
CA PHE A 157 -2.29 8.13 -11.62
C PHE A 157 -3.04 7.98 -10.29
N GLY A 158 -2.68 8.81 -9.29
CA GLY A 158 -3.22 8.77 -7.94
C GLY A 158 -2.50 7.80 -7.01
N SER A 159 -1.56 6.96 -7.48
CA SER A 159 -0.74 6.13 -6.58
C SER A 159 0.22 6.95 -5.71
N ALA A 160 0.73 6.37 -4.63
CA ALA A 160 1.75 7.01 -3.78
C ALA A 160 3.02 7.38 -4.58
N THR A 161 3.44 6.54 -5.55
CA THR A 161 4.59 6.86 -6.42
C THR A 161 4.29 8.00 -7.39
N HIS A 162 3.04 8.16 -7.84
CA HIS A 162 2.63 9.33 -8.62
C HIS A 162 2.76 10.61 -7.80
N VAL A 163 2.14 10.62 -6.61
CA VAL A 163 2.16 11.82 -5.75
C VAL A 163 3.58 12.17 -5.32
N ALA A 164 4.42 11.18 -4.98
CA ALA A 164 5.84 11.42 -4.67
C ALA A 164 6.58 12.05 -5.87
N GLY A 165 6.40 11.49 -7.06
CA GLY A 165 7.04 11.99 -8.27
C GLY A 165 6.61 13.41 -8.61
N VAL A 166 5.30 13.68 -8.62
CA VAL A 166 4.77 15.03 -8.89
C VAL A 166 5.19 16.02 -7.81
N ALA A 167 5.17 15.64 -6.52
CA ALA A 167 5.63 16.52 -5.46
C ALA A 167 7.12 16.88 -5.63
N MET A 168 8.00 15.90 -5.86
CA MET A 168 9.42 16.16 -6.07
C MET A 168 9.67 17.04 -7.29
N THR A 169 8.96 16.83 -8.40
CA THR A 169 9.13 17.63 -9.61
C THR A 169 8.52 19.03 -9.49
N GLN A 170 7.26 19.13 -9.08
CA GLN A 170 6.56 20.42 -9.04
C GLN A 170 7.07 21.37 -7.95
N LEU A 171 7.36 20.84 -6.73
CA LEU A 171 7.97 21.64 -5.67
C LEU A 171 9.37 22.15 -6.06
N SER A 172 10.05 21.48 -6.99
CA SER A 172 11.31 21.93 -7.58
C SER A 172 11.11 22.86 -8.78
N GLY A 173 9.88 23.13 -9.26
CA GLY A 173 9.62 23.91 -10.48
C GLY A 173 9.87 23.15 -11.79
N CYS A 174 10.11 21.82 -11.74
CA CYS A 174 10.33 20.97 -12.90
C CYS A 174 9.00 20.55 -13.54
N LYS A 175 8.88 20.67 -14.87
CA LYS A 175 7.75 20.19 -15.67
C LYS A 175 8.18 18.94 -16.45
N ALA A 176 8.14 17.76 -15.80
CA ALA A 176 8.46 16.50 -16.43
C ALA A 176 7.23 15.85 -17.10
N ILE A 177 7.47 14.99 -18.10
CA ILE A 177 6.45 14.11 -18.67
C ILE A 177 6.25 12.93 -17.71
N MET A 178 5.09 12.88 -17.07
CA MET A 178 4.74 11.85 -16.09
C MET A 178 4.07 10.65 -16.76
N LEU A 179 4.69 9.45 -16.71
CA LEU A 179 4.27 8.25 -17.42
C LEU A 179 3.78 7.15 -16.45
N PRO A 180 2.50 6.74 -16.52
CA PRO A 180 1.99 5.60 -15.75
C PRO A 180 2.46 4.29 -16.38
N VAL A 181 3.31 3.52 -15.68
CA VAL A 181 3.94 2.29 -16.19
C VAL A 181 3.82 1.17 -15.17
N LYS A 182 3.43 -0.03 -15.60
CA LYS A 182 3.37 -1.23 -14.74
C LYS A 182 4.74 -1.55 -14.12
N GLY A 183 4.74 -2.17 -12.93
CA GLY A 183 5.96 -2.35 -12.15
C GLY A 183 7.16 -2.98 -12.88
N PRO A 184 7.04 -4.16 -13.51
CA PRO A 184 8.15 -4.76 -14.25
C PRO A 184 8.64 -3.91 -15.42
N ASP A 185 7.73 -3.32 -16.21
CA ASP A 185 8.05 -2.53 -17.39
C ASP A 185 8.72 -1.20 -17.03
N ARG A 186 8.33 -0.58 -15.91
CA ARG A 186 8.98 0.63 -15.40
C ARG A 186 10.48 0.46 -15.22
N ARG A 187 10.91 -0.71 -14.72
CA ARG A 187 12.34 -1.02 -14.56
C ARG A 187 13.05 -1.30 -15.88
N LYS A 188 12.38 -1.96 -16.83
CA LYS A 188 12.90 -2.14 -18.17
C LYS A 188 13.14 -0.81 -18.86
N MET A 189 12.14 0.10 -18.81
CA MET A 189 12.21 1.41 -19.45
C MET A 189 13.33 2.30 -18.87
N ILE A 190 13.60 2.24 -17.55
CA ILE A 190 14.77 2.93 -16.99
C ILE A 190 16.07 2.31 -17.53
N LEU A 191 16.19 0.99 -17.49
CA LEU A 191 17.43 0.30 -17.89
C LEU A 191 17.72 0.45 -19.38
N SER A 192 16.70 0.54 -20.22
CA SER A 192 16.84 0.81 -21.67
C SER A 192 17.06 2.29 -22.01
N GLY A 193 16.83 3.22 -21.05
CA GLY A 193 16.88 4.65 -21.32
C GLY A 193 15.62 5.22 -21.98
N GLU A 194 14.54 4.44 -22.05
CA GLU A 194 13.24 4.87 -22.58
C GLU A 194 12.55 5.89 -21.68
N THR A 195 12.84 5.84 -20.38
CA THR A 195 12.52 6.87 -19.38
C THR A 195 13.79 7.35 -18.70
N ASP A 196 13.83 8.66 -18.39
CA ASP A 196 14.97 9.31 -17.74
C ASP A 196 15.04 8.95 -16.26
N ALA A 197 13.88 8.88 -15.61
CA ALA A 197 13.76 8.54 -14.20
C ALA A 197 12.49 7.69 -13.93
N ALA A 198 12.44 7.14 -12.73
CA ALA A 198 11.20 6.58 -12.19
C ALA A 198 11.05 6.87 -10.70
N VAL A 199 9.81 6.83 -10.24
CA VAL A 199 9.45 6.77 -8.83
C VAL A 199 8.88 5.38 -8.54
N ASP A 200 9.54 4.61 -7.71
CA ASP A 200 9.21 3.20 -7.50
C ASP A 200 9.11 2.84 -6.00
N ILE A 201 8.77 1.61 -5.71
CA ILE A 201 8.75 1.03 -4.37
C ILE A 201 10.18 0.65 -4.01
N PHE A 202 10.68 1.08 -2.85
CA PHE A 202 12.08 1.10 -2.44
C PHE A 202 12.85 -0.21 -2.71
N PHE A 203 12.39 -1.34 -2.19
CA PHE A 203 13.15 -2.59 -2.25
C PHE A 203 13.31 -3.15 -3.66
N VAL A 204 12.44 -2.77 -4.58
CA VAL A 204 12.45 -3.32 -5.94
C VAL A 204 13.62 -2.77 -6.76
N PRO A 205 13.82 -1.45 -6.89
CA PRO A 205 15.00 -0.90 -7.55
C PRO A 205 16.27 -1.04 -6.72
N LEU A 206 16.20 -1.18 -5.40
CA LEU A 206 17.37 -1.33 -4.53
C LEU A 206 18.30 -2.49 -4.96
N LYS A 207 17.76 -3.60 -5.43
CA LYS A 207 18.58 -4.69 -5.97
C LYS A 207 19.39 -4.29 -7.20
N PHE A 208 18.85 -3.41 -8.05
CA PHE A 208 19.56 -2.88 -9.22
C PHE A 208 20.58 -1.81 -8.82
N VAL A 209 20.29 -1.04 -7.77
CA VAL A 209 21.27 -0.11 -7.18
C VAL A 209 22.46 -0.88 -6.64
N LYS A 210 22.23 -1.95 -5.86
CA LYS A 210 23.30 -2.82 -5.36
C LYS A 210 24.08 -3.54 -6.45
N ALA A 211 23.43 -3.81 -7.59
CA ALA A 211 24.08 -4.40 -8.77
C ALA A 211 24.78 -3.35 -9.65
N GLY A 212 24.86 -2.08 -9.22
CA GLY A 212 25.49 -1.01 -9.99
C GLY A 212 24.80 -0.63 -11.29
N LYS A 213 23.49 -0.92 -11.43
CA LYS A 213 22.69 -0.65 -12.64
C LYS A 213 21.80 0.58 -12.53
N MET A 214 21.47 0.99 -11.31
CA MET A 214 20.64 2.17 -10.99
C MET A 214 21.27 2.95 -9.84
N LYS A 215 20.80 4.19 -9.62
CA LYS A 215 21.09 4.99 -8.43
C LYS A 215 19.83 5.72 -7.96
N PHE A 216 19.73 5.95 -6.66
CA PHE A 216 18.70 6.79 -6.06
C PHE A 216 19.23 8.22 -5.97
N LEU A 217 18.43 9.20 -6.37
CA LEU A 217 18.77 10.61 -6.23
C LEU A 217 18.16 11.23 -4.97
N ALA A 218 17.04 10.71 -4.51
CA ALA A 218 16.37 11.10 -3.26
C ALA A 218 15.35 10.03 -2.82
N ILE A 219 14.89 10.13 -1.57
CA ILE A 219 13.78 9.35 -1.02
C ILE A 219 12.75 10.27 -0.34
N SER A 220 11.50 9.80 -0.24
CA SER A 220 10.37 10.58 0.29
C SER A 220 10.25 10.61 1.81
N SER A 221 10.93 9.73 2.53
CA SER A 221 10.84 9.62 4.00
C SER A 221 11.48 10.82 4.71
N GLY A 222 11.10 11.04 5.97
CA GLY A 222 11.67 12.10 6.80
C GLY A 222 13.08 11.84 7.31
N LYS A 223 13.57 10.61 7.15
CA LYS A 223 14.93 10.19 7.53
C LYS A 223 15.52 9.33 6.43
N ARG A 224 16.85 9.36 6.30
CA ARG A 224 17.58 8.47 5.37
C ARG A 224 17.33 7.00 5.73
N ASP A 225 17.25 6.16 4.71
CA ASP A 225 17.07 4.72 4.91
C ASP A 225 18.42 4.04 5.23
N PRO A 226 18.48 3.18 6.26
CA PRO A 226 19.74 2.50 6.63
C PRO A 226 20.32 1.60 5.53
N ALA A 227 19.52 1.18 4.55
CA ALA A 227 20.03 0.40 3.42
C ALA A 227 20.69 1.28 2.33
N THR A 228 20.50 2.60 2.40
CA THR A 228 21.04 3.61 1.49
C THR A 228 21.35 4.91 2.25
N PRO A 229 22.31 4.90 3.21
CA PRO A 229 22.57 6.04 4.11
C PRO A 229 23.07 7.29 3.39
N ASP A 230 23.65 7.13 2.20
CA ASP A 230 24.17 8.23 1.40
C ASP A 230 23.09 8.94 0.56
N VAL A 231 21.89 8.34 0.44
CA VAL A 231 20.80 8.93 -0.35
C VAL A 231 20.04 9.95 0.51
N PRO A 232 19.98 11.22 0.09
CA PRO A 232 19.28 12.25 0.83
C PRO A 232 17.76 12.07 0.77
N THR A 233 17.07 12.61 1.78
CA THR A 233 15.61 12.75 1.74
C THR A 233 15.23 13.97 0.90
N ALA A 234 14.00 13.99 0.36
CA ALA A 234 13.46 15.16 -0.33
C ALA A 234 13.49 16.40 0.58
N LYS A 235 13.22 16.22 1.88
CA LYS A 235 13.23 17.29 2.89
C LYS A 235 14.64 17.88 3.11
N GLU A 236 15.69 17.05 3.17
CA GLU A 236 17.08 17.52 3.24
C GLU A 236 17.48 18.34 2.00
N LEU A 237 16.83 18.12 0.87
CA LEU A 237 17.01 18.86 -0.37
C LEU A 237 16.11 20.10 -0.48
N GLY A 238 15.45 20.51 0.61
CA GLY A 238 14.62 21.72 0.68
C GLY A 238 13.19 21.54 0.11
N LEU A 239 12.77 20.33 -0.23
CA LEU A 239 11.40 20.08 -0.68
C LEU A 239 10.50 19.84 0.52
N ASP A 240 9.43 20.65 0.68
CA ASP A 240 8.45 20.49 1.77
C ASP A 240 7.55 19.29 1.53
N MET A 241 8.14 18.12 1.59
CA MET A 241 7.44 16.84 1.51
C MET A 241 8.10 15.75 2.33
N GLU A 242 7.27 14.98 3.02
CA GLU A 242 7.71 13.82 3.79
C GLU A 242 6.57 12.81 3.87
N PHE A 243 6.74 11.61 3.35
CA PHE A 243 5.84 10.49 3.63
C PHE A 243 6.48 9.14 3.32
N ASP A 244 6.03 8.11 4.04
CA ASP A 244 6.35 6.73 3.76
C ASP A 244 5.20 6.03 3.03
N LEU A 245 5.55 5.09 2.16
CA LEU A 245 4.60 4.14 1.63
C LEU A 245 4.36 3.04 2.67
N PHE A 246 3.22 3.03 3.31
CA PHE A 246 2.82 1.93 4.18
C PHE A 246 2.16 0.77 3.40
N ARG A 247 2.13 -0.40 4.03
CA ARG A 247 1.34 -1.56 3.65
C ARG A 247 0.47 -2.00 4.82
N GLY A 248 -0.80 -2.31 4.54
CA GLY A 248 -1.76 -2.71 5.56
C GLY A 248 -2.98 -3.41 4.98
N LEU A 249 -3.95 -3.66 5.82
CA LEU A 249 -5.20 -4.31 5.45
C LEU A 249 -6.39 -3.38 5.66
N SER A 250 -7.38 -3.50 4.77
CA SER A 250 -8.69 -2.86 4.93
C SER A 250 -9.79 -3.76 4.42
N VAL A 251 -10.99 -3.58 4.95
CA VAL A 251 -12.21 -4.31 4.59
C VAL A 251 -13.36 -3.34 4.33
N ALA A 252 -14.49 -3.85 3.84
CA ALA A 252 -15.71 -3.05 3.69
C ALA A 252 -16.13 -2.47 5.04
N LYS A 253 -16.63 -1.24 5.01
CA LYS A 253 -17.15 -0.59 6.23
C LYS A 253 -18.34 -1.34 6.79
N GLY A 254 -18.40 -1.46 8.12
CA GLY A 254 -19.44 -2.22 8.81
C GLY A 254 -19.12 -3.72 8.98
N THR A 255 -17.91 -4.17 8.63
CA THR A 255 -17.46 -5.53 8.97
C THR A 255 -17.52 -5.72 10.50
N PRO A 256 -18.11 -6.83 10.99
CA PRO A 256 -18.24 -7.10 12.43
C PRO A 256 -16.90 -7.00 13.19
N GLN A 257 -16.92 -6.45 14.38
CA GLN A 257 -15.70 -6.20 15.16
C GLN A 257 -14.91 -7.47 15.42
N ALA A 258 -15.57 -8.58 15.79
CA ALA A 258 -14.92 -9.87 16.01
C ALA A 258 -14.13 -10.37 14.77
N ILE A 259 -14.63 -10.13 13.55
CA ILE A 259 -13.92 -10.47 12.31
C ILE A 259 -12.71 -9.55 12.10
N LYS A 260 -12.86 -8.26 12.37
CA LYS A 260 -11.75 -7.29 12.28
C LYS A 260 -10.65 -7.63 13.28
N ASP A 261 -10.99 -8.01 14.50
CA ASP A 261 -10.04 -8.41 15.54
C ASP A 261 -9.29 -9.69 15.16
N LYS A 262 -9.99 -10.66 14.56
CA LYS A 262 -9.38 -11.89 14.07
C LYS A 262 -8.43 -11.63 12.88
N LEU A 263 -8.82 -10.74 11.96
CA LEU A 263 -7.95 -10.30 10.86
C LEU A 263 -6.72 -9.54 11.39
N GLU A 264 -6.89 -8.65 12.36
CA GLU A 264 -5.79 -7.93 13.00
C GLU A 264 -4.81 -8.89 13.68
N SER A 265 -5.33 -9.79 14.52
CA SER A 265 -4.51 -10.81 15.18
C SER A 265 -3.73 -11.66 14.19
N ALA A 266 -4.39 -12.13 13.12
CA ALA A 266 -3.74 -12.92 12.07
C ALA A 266 -2.66 -12.12 11.33
N MET A 267 -2.93 -10.87 11.00
CA MET A 267 -1.99 -9.95 10.35
C MET A 267 -0.74 -9.70 11.22
N ILE A 268 -0.93 -9.38 12.51
CA ILE A 268 0.17 -9.11 13.45
C ILE A 268 1.01 -10.38 13.66
N LYS A 269 0.38 -11.54 13.87
CA LYS A 269 1.09 -12.82 13.99
C LYS A 269 1.85 -13.17 12.72
N ALA A 270 1.25 -12.95 11.55
CA ALA A 270 1.89 -13.19 10.25
C ALA A 270 3.10 -12.28 10.05
N ALA A 271 2.97 -10.98 10.34
CA ALA A 271 4.04 -9.99 10.23
C ALA A 271 5.24 -10.33 11.12
N ASN A 272 4.99 -10.87 12.32
CA ASN A 272 6.02 -11.25 13.29
C ASN A 272 6.55 -12.69 13.11
N SER A 273 6.00 -13.48 12.18
CA SER A 273 6.46 -14.83 11.95
C SER A 273 7.90 -14.84 11.41
N LYS A 274 8.73 -15.80 11.87
CA LYS A 274 10.14 -15.94 11.43
C LYS A 274 10.28 -15.98 9.91
N ALA A 275 9.37 -16.68 9.23
CA ALA A 275 9.37 -16.83 7.77
C ALA A 275 9.13 -15.50 7.06
N PHE A 276 8.08 -14.76 7.45
CA PHE A 276 7.75 -13.48 6.85
C PHE A 276 8.78 -12.40 7.22
N ALA A 277 9.10 -12.24 8.51
CA ALA A 277 10.07 -11.26 8.97
C ALA A 277 11.46 -11.47 8.36
N GLY A 278 11.92 -12.73 8.27
CA GLY A 278 13.17 -13.09 7.61
C GLY A 278 13.17 -12.71 6.12
N ARG A 279 12.03 -12.88 5.41
CA ARG A 279 11.91 -12.48 4.01
C ARG A 279 11.92 -10.95 3.86
N MET A 280 11.20 -10.23 4.72
CA MET A 280 11.20 -8.76 4.72
C MET A 280 12.59 -8.19 4.98
N LYS A 281 13.33 -8.75 5.96
CA LYS A 281 14.72 -8.38 6.24
C LYS A 281 15.63 -8.57 5.01
N LYS A 282 15.50 -9.70 4.29
CA LYS A 282 16.24 -9.94 3.03
C LYS A 282 15.90 -8.91 1.95
N LEU A 283 14.66 -8.47 1.89
CA LEU A 283 14.20 -7.42 0.96
C LEU A 283 14.55 -6.01 1.44
N LYS A 284 15.14 -5.83 2.63
CA LYS A 284 15.41 -4.52 3.25
C LYS A 284 14.14 -3.69 3.46
N LEU A 285 13.03 -4.34 3.78
CA LEU A 285 11.77 -3.72 4.13
C LEU A 285 11.65 -3.53 5.63
N THR A 286 11.19 -2.37 6.05
CA THR A 286 10.94 -2.07 7.46
C THR A 286 9.58 -2.59 7.89
N LEU A 287 9.58 -3.62 8.73
CA LEU A 287 8.38 -4.06 9.42
C LEU A 287 7.98 -3.02 10.46
N ALA A 288 6.72 -2.65 10.45
CA ALA A 288 6.11 -1.71 11.39
C ALA A 288 4.67 -2.14 11.67
N PRO A 289 4.45 -3.36 12.21
CA PRO A 289 3.11 -3.86 12.47
C PRO A 289 2.42 -3.01 13.54
N MET A 290 1.16 -2.65 13.26
CA MET A 290 0.29 -1.95 14.22
C MET A 290 -1.17 -2.33 13.96
N GLY A 291 -1.96 -2.40 15.03
CA GLY A 291 -3.38 -2.74 14.99
C GLY A 291 -4.27 -1.55 14.64
N GLN A 292 -5.58 -1.79 14.67
CA GLN A 292 -6.64 -0.89 14.21
C GLN A 292 -6.54 0.52 14.80
N ALA A 293 -6.47 0.66 16.12
CA ALA A 293 -6.48 1.97 16.78
C ALA A 293 -5.28 2.83 16.41
N ALA A 294 -4.06 2.27 16.50
CA ALA A 294 -2.84 2.97 16.16
C ALA A 294 -2.77 3.31 14.67
N PHE A 295 -3.22 2.39 13.82
CA PHE A 295 -3.24 2.62 12.39
C PHE A 295 -4.26 3.69 11.98
N LYS A 296 -5.44 3.73 12.59
CA LYS A 296 -6.43 4.79 12.36
C LYS A 296 -5.87 6.17 12.71
N ALA A 297 -5.19 6.31 13.84
CA ALA A 297 -4.54 7.57 14.24
C ALA A 297 -3.42 7.96 13.25
N LYS A 298 -2.59 7.01 12.85
CA LYS A 298 -1.56 7.22 11.83
C LYS A 298 -2.15 7.67 10.49
N LEU A 299 -3.23 7.03 10.03
CA LEU A 299 -3.89 7.39 8.77
C LEU A 299 -4.41 8.82 8.77
N ALA A 300 -5.01 9.27 9.87
CA ALA A 300 -5.51 10.64 9.99
C ALA A 300 -4.36 11.66 9.86
N LYS A 301 -3.25 11.44 10.57
CA LYS A 301 -2.04 12.29 10.47
C LYS A 301 -1.43 12.25 9.07
N ALA A 302 -1.28 11.05 8.50
CA ALA A 302 -0.72 10.87 7.16
C ALA A 302 -1.61 11.51 6.09
N ASN A 303 -2.94 11.43 6.23
CA ASN A 303 -3.86 12.07 5.31
C ASN A 303 -3.73 13.60 5.32
N ALA A 304 -3.67 14.21 6.49
CA ALA A 304 -3.49 15.66 6.61
C ALA A 304 -2.20 16.13 5.92
N ASN A 305 -1.10 15.41 6.15
CA ASN A 305 0.19 15.70 5.53
C ASN A 305 0.16 15.51 4.00
N ILE A 306 -0.40 14.40 3.50
CA ILE A 306 -0.53 14.14 2.07
C ILE A 306 -1.41 15.20 1.39
N VAL A 307 -2.50 15.64 2.03
CA VAL A 307 -3.34 16.73 1.52
C VAL A 307 -2.53 18.03 1.39
N ALA A 308 -1.71 18.38 2.39
CA ALA A 308 -0.84 19.55 2.32
C ALA A 308 0.15 19.45 1.15
N ILE A 309 0.87 18.33 1.03
CA ILE A 309 1.80 18.06 -0.07
C ILE A 309 1.09 18.18 -1.42
N MET A 310 -0.10 17.58 -1.57
CA MET A 310 -0.86 17.59 -2.82
C MET A 310 -1.41 18.97 -3.17
N LYS A 311 -1.77 19.80 -2.17
CA LYS A 311 -2.16 21.20 -2.38
C LYS A 311 -0.97 22.03 -2.87
N ASN A 312 0.18 21.93 -2.19
CA ASN A 312 1.41 22.64 -2.57
C ASN A 312 1.89 22.22 -3.97
N ALA A 313 1.74 20.96 -4.34
CA ALA A 313 2.04 20.45 -5.68
C ALA A 313 0.91 20.66 -6.72
N GLY A 314 -0.17 21.35 -6.39
CA GLY A 314 -1.27 21.68 -7.32
C GLY A 314 -2.12 20.50 -7.81
N ILE A 315 -2.06 19.33 -7.15
CA ILE A 315 -2.75 18.11 -7.59
C ILE A 315 -3.90 17.65 -6.69
N TYR A 316 -4.18 18.37 -5.61
CA TYR A 316 -5.31 18.03 -4.73
C TYR A 316 -6.64 18.18 -5.47
N ARG A 317 -7.47 17.13 -5.46
CA ARG A 317 -8.74 17.02 -6.17
C ARG A 317 -8.70 17.43 -7.65
N SER A 318 -7.54 17.30 -8.29
CA SER A 318 -7.35 17.69 -9.69
C SER A 318 -8.24 16.92 -10.67
N LYS A 319 -8.71 15.73 -10.31
CA LYS A 319 -9.64 14.91 -11.13
C LYS A 319 -11.12 15.23 -10.91
N MET A 320 -11.45 16.00 -9.87
CA MET A 320 -12.83 16.42 -9.58
C MET A 320 -13.16 17.80 -10.16
N LYS A 321 -12.16 18.52 -10.66
CA LYS A 321 -12.30 19.88 -11.21
C LYS A 321 -12.64 19.93 -12.71
N LYS A 322 -13.01 18.77 -13.29
CA LYS A 322 -13.38 18.66 -14.71
C LYS A 322 -14.88 18.55 -14.86
#